data_d8d7c51d745dae3aba83778e86fe6e5a
#
_entry.id   d8d7c51d745dae3aba83778e86fe6e5a
#
_cell.length_a   1.000
_cell.length_b   1.000
_cell.length_c   1.000
_cell.angle_alpha   90.00
_cell.angle_beta   90.00
_cell.angle_gamma   90.00
#
_symmetry.space_group_name_H-M   'P 1'
#
loop_
_entity.id
_entity.type
_entity.pdbx_description
1 polymer ?
#
loop_
_entity_poly.entity_id
_entity_poly.type
_entity_poly.pdbx_seq_one_letter_code
_entity_poly.pdbx_strand_id
1 'polypeptide(L)'
;MCLCFMHYLCTVIKTSCIMTEILIETKEVSGIMTKSNLPVGGYSVNPYVGCTHACKYCYASFMKRFTGHKEEWGTFLDVKHWPAIKNPKKYAGQLVVIGSVTDGYNPEEATFRRTRKLLEELKDSDAEILICTKSDLVLRDLDLLRQMKKVTVSWSVNTLDETFRADMDKAVSIERRIAAMRKFYEAGIRTICFVSPIFPGITDFKAIFHEVKDICDLFWLENLNLRGSFKANIMDYIKSHYPHLFPLYEEIYLHKDRTYWKQLEQEAAKMAQEAQCKYVDNELPYERSPKGHPSIVNYLYHEEIRGSGNTGKRNVIQ
;
A
#
# COMPACT_ATOMS: atom_id res chain seq x y z
N MET A 1 21.42 -24.75 65.73
CA MET A 1 20.37 -23.96 65.11
C MET A 1 21.07 -22.89 64.24
N CYS A 2 21.26 -23.19 62.97
CA CYS A 2 21.82 -22.23 61.97
C CYS A 2 20.72 -21.94 60.98
N LEU A 3 20.23 -20.70 60.95
CA LEU A 3 19.32 -20.19 59.92
C LEU A 3 20.19 -19.73 58.73
N CYS A 4 20.03 -20.40 57.58
CA CYS A 4 20.58 -19.96 56.31
C CYS A 4 19.56 -19.04 55.66
N PHE A 5 19.90 -17.74 55.54
CA PHE A 5 19.17 -16.76 54.72
C PHE A 5 19.67 -16.87 53.25
N MET A 6 18.85 -17.44 52.39
CA MET A 6 19.05 -17.39 50.96
C MET A 6 18.49 -16.06 50.40
N HIS A 7 19.39 -15.16 50.03
CA HIS A 7 19.02 -13.97 49.26
C HIS A 7 18.83 -14.37 47.78
N TYR A 8 17.58 -14.37 47.34
CA TYR A 8 17.23 -14.41 45.92
C TYR A 8 17.42 -12.99 45.35
N LEU A 9 18.51 -12.79 44.62
CA LEU A 9 18.69 -11.62 43.77
C LEU A 9 17.78 -11.79 42.54
N CYS A 10 16.61 -11.15 42.57
CA CYS A 10 15.76 -10.98 41.38
C CYS A 10 16.37 -9.88 40.50
N THR A 11 17.14 -10.28 39.50
CA THR A 11 17.63 -9.36 38.48
C THR A 11 16.45 -9.03 37.54
N VAL A 12 15.78 -7.92 37.80
CA VAL A 12 14.79 -7.35 36.87
C VAL A 12 15.55 -6.79 35.66
N ILE A 13 15.59 -7.53 34.56
CA ILE A 13 16.03 -7.01 33.28
C ILE A 13 14.94 -6.02 32.86
N LYS A 14 15.18 -4.72 33.08
CA LYS A 14 14.42 -3.65 32.46
C LYS A 14 14.75 -3.66 30.97
N THR A 15 13.95 -4.39 30.18
CA THR A 15 13.90 -4.16 28.73
C THR A 15 13.26 -2.79 28.55
N SER A 16 14.09 -1.75 28.47
CA SER A 16 13.63 -0.44 28.05
C SER A 16 13.23 -0.58 26.57
N CYS A 17 11.92 -0.65 26.33
CA CYS A 17 11.38 -0.43 25.00
C CYS A 17 11.72 1.03 24.63
N ILE A 18 12.83 1.24 23.91
CA ILE A 18 13.15 2.53 23.33
C ILE A 18 12.10 2.74 22.24
N MET A 19 11.01 3.41 22.60
CA MET A 19 10.09 3.96 21.62
C MET A 19 10.91 4.97 20.81
N THR A 20 11.31 4.61 19.60
CA THR A 20 11.98 5.53 18.70
C THR A 20 10.97 6.66 18.42
N GLU A 21 11.26 7.83 18.97
CA GLU A 21 10.43 9.02 18.77
C GLU A 21 10.43 9.35 17.27
N ILE A 22 9.23 9.54 16.69
CA ILE A 22 9.11 9.87 15.28
C ILE A 22 9.44 11.35 15.13
N LEU A 23 10.44 11.67 14.30
CA LEU A 23 10.77 13.05 13.94
C LEU A 23 9.70 13.60 13.00
N ILE A 24 9.00 14.66 13.42
CA ILE A 24 7.97 15.30 12.60
C ILE A 24 8.43 16.72 12.28
N GLU A 25 8.49 17.04 10.99
CA GLU A 25 8.82 18.37 10.50
C GLU A 25 7.71 18.93 9.61
N THR A 26 7.60 20.24 9.55
CA THR A 26 6.69 20.94 8.64
C THR A 26 7.48 21.45 7.43
N LYS A 27 6.94 21.20 6.22
CA LYS A 27 7.57 21.63 4.95
C LYS A 27 6.60 22.46 4.12
N GLU A 28 6.96 23.70 3.87
CA GLU A 28 6.24 24.55 2.91
C GLU A 28 6.59 24.13 1.47
N VAL A 29 5.57 23.92 0.64
CA VAL A 29 5.71 23.56 -0.78
C VAL A 29 4.89 24.51 -1.65
N SER A 30 5.38 24.78 -2.86
CA SER A 30 4.70 25.68 -3.82
C SER A 30 3.40 25.11 -4.39
N GLY A 31 3.19 23.81 -4.31
CA GLY A 31 1.99 23.10 -4.72
C GLY A 31 2.05 21.63 -4.40
N ILE A 32 0.89 20.99 -4.38
CA ILE A 32 0.76 19.58 -3.98
C ILE A 32 0.50 18.65 -5.17
N MET A 33 -0.04 19.18 -6.27
CA MET A 33 -0.40 18.41 -7.45
C MET A 33 0.80 18.20 -8.36
N THR A 34 1.35 17.00 -8.39
CA THR A 34 2.51 16.63 -9.22
C THR A 34 2.08 15.72 -10.36
N LYS A 35 2.46 16.00 -11.62
CA LYS A 35 2.22 15.08 -12.73
C LYS A 35 2.82 13.71 -12.41
N SER A 36 2.01 12.67 -12.59
CA SER A 36 2.40 11.31 -12.27
C SER A 36 3.27 10.70 -13.37
N ASN A 37 4.30 9.97 -12.95
CA ASN A 37 5.05 9.04 -13.82
C ASN A 37 4.60 7.58 -13.58
N LEU A 38 3.53 7.36 -12.80
CA LEU A 38 2.96 6.03 -12.59
C LEU A 38 2.33 5.51 -13.89
N PRO A 39 2.24 4.19 -14.10
CA PRO A 39 1.59 3.61 -15.29
C PRO A 39 0.17 4.08 -15.48
N VAL A 40 -0.56 4.30 -14.38
CA VAL A 40 -1.94 4.79 -14.38
C VAL A 40 -2.09 6.26 -14.82
N GLY A 41 -0.98 7.01 -14.97
CA GLY A 41 -1.02 8.41 -15.44
C GLY A 41 -1.56 9.40 -14.40
N GLY A 42 -2.05 10.55 -14.89
CA GLY A 42 -2.70 11.57 -14.06
C GLY A 42 -1.75 12.36 -13.15
N TYR A 43 -2.16 12.53 -11.89
CA TYR A 43 -1.40 13.24 -10.86
C TYR A 43 -1.11 12.33 -9.68
N SER A 44 0.09 12.44 -9.13
CA SER A 44 0.50 11.78 -7.88
C SER A 44 0.55 12.84 -6.77
N VAL A 45 -0.16 12.59 -5.69
CA VAL A 45 -0.29 13.52 -4.58
C VAL A 45 0.04 12.83 -3.27
N ASN A 46 1.04 13.35 -2.58
CA ASN A 46 1.52 12.82 -1.32
C ASN A 46 1.61 13.96 -0.29
N PRO A 47 0.62 14.09 0.61
CA PRO A 47 0.57 15.16 1.62
C PRO A 47 1.72 15.13 2.63
N TYR A 48 2.46 14.01 2.65
CA TYR A 48 3.59 13.77 3.54
C TYR A 48 4.81 13.30 2.75
N VAL A 49 5.99 13.33 3.39
CA VAL A 49 7.17 12.57 2.99
C VAL A 49 7.62 11.75 4.20
N GLY A 50 7.99 10.49 3.97
CA GLY A 50 8.07 9.51 5.05
C GLY A 50 6.72 8.83 5.26
N CYS A 51 6.71 7.74 6.05
CA CYS A 51 5.49 7.00 6.37
C CYS A 51 5.71 6.18 7.64
N THR A 52 4.96 6.48 8.69
CA THR A 52 5.10 5.87 10.02
C THR A 52 4.53 4.45 10.12
N HIS A 53 3.89 3.95 9.04
CA HIS A 53 3.64 2.52 8.93
C HIS A 53 4.92 1.68 8.87
N ALA A 54 6.06 2.28 8.56
CA ALA A 54 7.40 1.70 8.64
C ALA A 54 7.53 0.30 8.01
N CYS A 55 6.90 0.08 6.85
CA CYS A 55 6.94 -1.21 6.16
C CYS A 55 8.37 -1.58 5.81
N LYS A 56 8.84 -2.77 6.22
CA LYS A 56 10.19 -3.28 5.93
C LYS A 56 10.45 -3.49 4.43
N TYR A 57 9.41 -3.67 3.65
CA TYR A 57 9.44 -3.88 2.20
C TYR A 57 9.13 -2.60 1.39
N CYS A 58 9.14 -1.43 2.02
CA CYS A 58 8.66 -0.21 1.37
C CYS A 58 9.58 0.25 0.25
N TYR A 59 9.09 0.16 -0.99
CA TYR A 59 9.83 0.67 -2.13
C TYR A 59 10.05 2.19 -2.07
N ALA A 60 9.14 2.93 -1.41
CA ALA A 60 9.22 4.38 -1.30
C ALA A 60 10.37 4.88 -0.40
N SER A 61 11.09 3.97 0.28
CA SER A 61 12.29 4.31 1.07
C SER A 61 13.35 5.05 0.24
N PHE A 62 13.34 4.90 -1.11
CA PHE A 62 14.22 5.66 -1.99
C PHE A 62 13.99 7.19 -1.90
N MET A 63 12.80 7.62 -1.46
CA MET A 63 12.48 9.04 -1.30
C MET A 63 13.35 9.72 -0.25
N LYS A 64 13.87 8.98 0.74
CA LYS A 64 14.78 9.50 1.77
C LYS A 64 15.93 10.31 1.17
N ARG A 65 16.50 9.89 0.05
CA ARG A 65 17.62 10.58 -0.62
C ARG A 65 17.32 12.02 -1.05
N PHE A 66 16.02 12.40 -1.12
CA PHE A 66 15.59 13.74 -1.50
C PHE A 66 15.16 14.60 -0.31
N THR A 67 15.26 14.11 0.93
CA THR A 67 14.73 14.77 2.11
C THR A 67 15.81 15.46 2.97
N GLY A 68 17.03 14.98 2.90
CA GLY A 68 18.10 15.40 3.82
C GLY A 68 18.07 14.71 5.19
N HIS A 69 17.04 13.90 5.49
CA HIS A 69 16.94 13.13 6.72
C HIS A 69 18.06 12.10 6.86
N LYS A 70 18.62 12.00 8.06
CA LYS A 70 19.57 10.95 8.47
C LYS A 70 18.83 9.75 9.08
N GLU A 71 17.67 9.98 9.64
CA GLU A 71 16.78 9.03 10.30
C GLU A 71 16.40 7.91 9.31
N GLU A 72 16.12 6.73 9.84
CA GLU A 72 15.66 5.61 9.01
C GLU A 72 14.27 5.88 8.42
N TRP A 73 13.97 5.28 7.25
CA TRP A 73 12.64 5.33 6.67
C TRP A 73 11.62 4.68 7.61
N GLY A 74 10.57 5.41 7.94
CA GLY A 74 9.57 4.98 8.91
C GLY A 74 9.70 5.61 10.30
N THR A 75 10.77 6.39 10.55
CA THR A 75 11.00 7.08 11.82
C THR A 75 10.97 8.61 11.70
N PHE A 76 10.61 9.13 10.52
CA PHE A 76 10.37 10.55 10.28
C PHE A 76 9.14 10.78 9.41
N LEU A 77 8.56 11.98 9.52
CA LEU A 77 7.44 12.43 8.70
C LEU A 77 7.54 13.94 8.44
N ASP A 78 7.65 14.33 7.17
CA ASP A 78 7.49 15.71 6.76
C ASP A 78 6.02 15.97 6.42
N VAL A 79 5.42 16.92 7.12
CA VAL A 79 4.04 17.37 6.93
C VAL A 79 4.04 18.53 5.93
N LYS A 80 3.51 18.32 4.73
CA LYS A 80 3.48 19.36 3.70
C LYS A 80 2.39 20.39 3.92
N HIS A 81 2.77 21.63 3.77
CA HIS A 81 1.86 22.77 3.69
C HIS A 81 1.94 23.38 2.30
N TRP A 82 0.79 23.62 1.68
CA TRP A 82 0.68 24.16 0.33
C TRP A 82 -0.38 25.26 0.30
N PRO A 83 -0.24 26.26 -0.62
CA PRO A 83 -1.29 27.25 -0.85
C PRO A 83 -2.53 26.58 -1.47
N ALA A 84 -3.71 27.10 -1.15
CA ALA A 84 -4.98 26.56 -1.65
C ALA A 84 -4.97 26.37 -3.18
N ILE A 85 -5.60 25.29 -3.65
CA ILE A 85 -5.72 24.98 -5.08
C ILE A 85 -6.70 25.99 -5.72
N LYS A 86 -6.18 27.01 -6.41
CA LYS A 86 -6.97 28.12 -6.96
C LYS A 86 -8.01 27.70 -8.00
N ASN A 87 -7.73 26.67 -8.80
CA ASN A 87 -8.62 26.19 -9.86
C ASN A 87 -8.70 24.66 -9.84
N PRO A 88 -9.49 24.05 -8.95
CA PRO A 88 -9.59 22.59 -8.87
C PRO A 88 -10.25 21.99 -10.12
N LYS A 89 -11.13 22.70 -10.83
CA LYS A 89 -11.81 22.20 -12.04
C LYS A 89 -10.88 21.88 -13.19
N LYS A 90 -9.64 22.39 -13.21
CA LYS A 90 -8.63 21.98 -14.22
C LYS A 90 -8.25 20.51 -14.12
N TYR A 91 -8.59 19.84 -13.02
CA TYR A 91 -8.34 18.41 -12.82
C TYR A 91 -9.55 17.52 -13.18
N ALA A 92 -10.64 18.10 -13.73
CA ALA A 92 -11.81 17.34 -14.15
C ALA A 92 -11.41 16.21 -15.10
N GLY A 93 -11.89 14.98 -14.81
CA GLY A 93 -11.56 13.79 -15.57
C GLY A 93 -10.10 13.32 -15.48
N GLN A 94 -9.27 13.99 -14.68
CA GLN A 94 -7.89 13.55 -14.44
C GLN A 94 -7.82 12.61 -13.23
N LEU A 95 -7.03 11.56 -13.34
CA LEU A 95 -6.77 10.66 -12.21
C LEU A 95 -5.81 11.34 -11.22
N VAL A 96 -6.20 11.36 -9.96
CA VAL A 96 -5.42 11.86 -8.82
C VAL A 96 -5.16 10.70 -7.87
N VAL A 97 -3.92 10.21 -7.85
CA VAL A 97 -3.49 9.12 -6.98
C VAL A 97 -2.92 9.69 -5.69
N ILE A 98 -3.57 9.41 -4.57
CA ILE A 98 -3.14 9.80 -3.23
C ILE A 98 -2.48 8.61 -2.54
N GLY A 99 -1.26 8.79 -2.04
CA GLY A 99 -0.57 7.74 -1.31
C GLY A 99 0.34 6.84 -2.16
N SER A 100 0.91 7.37 -3.25
CA SER A 100 1.81 6.59 -4.11
C SER A 100 3.20 6.34 -3.51
N VAL A 101 3.74 7.22 -2.66
CA VAL A 101 5.06 7.07 -2.01
C VAL A 101 5.03 7.36 -0.51
N THR A 102 3.86 7.50 0.06
CA THR A 102 3.57 7.59 1.49
C THR A 102 2.15 7.08 1.70
N ASP A 103 1.73 6.80 2.93
CA ASP A 103 0.31 6.62 3.19
C ASP A 103 -0.32 7.95 3.60
N GLY A 104 -1.29 8.43 2.84
CA GLY A 104 -2.02 9.66 3.15
C GLY A 104 -2.85 9.55 4.43
N TYR A 105 -3.08 8.34 4.92
CA TYR A 105 -3.79 8.04 6.17
C TYR A 105 -2.88 7.36 7.20
N ASN A 106 -1.58 7.73 7.21
CA ASN A 106 -0.71 7.35 8.31
C ASN A 106 -1.29 7.87 9.65
N PRO A 107 -0.88 7.35 10.82
CA PRO A 107 -1.47 7.73 12.12
C PRO A 107 -1.51 9.23 12.38
N GLU A 108 -0.51 9.97 11.93
CA GLU A 108 -0.37 11.42 12.14
C GLU A 108 -1.40 12.23 11.36
N GLU A 109 -2.00 11.67 10.31
CA GLU A 109 -3.11 12.29 9.59
C GLU A 109 -4.33 12.55 10.49
N ALA A 110 -4.49 11.81 11.58
CA ALA A 110 -5.54 12.07 12.58
C ALA A 110 -5.40 13.48 13.16
N THR A 111 -4.18 13.97 13.34
CA THR A 111 -3.84 15.28 13.88
C THR A 111 -3.71 16.34 12.78
N PHE A 112 -2.88 16.07 11.77
CA PHE A 112 -2.50 17.08 10.78
C PHE A 112 -3.54 17.29 9.68
N ARG A 113 -4.41 16.32 9.40
CA ARG A 113 -5.56 16.40 8.50
C ARG A 113 -5.22 16.95 7.10
N ARG A 114 -4.03 16.61 6.59
CA ARG A 114 -3.57 17.13 5.30
C ARG A 114 -4.27 16.47 4.12
N THR A 115 -4.53 15.15 4.22
CA THR A 115 -5.30 14.42 3.21
C THR A 115 -6.75 14.92 3.19
N ARG A 116 -7.37 15.13 4.36
CA ARG A 116 -8.72 15.72 4.42
C ARG A 116 -8.77 17.10 3.77
N LYS A 117 -7.81 18.00 4.08
CA LYS A 117 -7.71 19.31 3.43
C LYS A 117 -7.64 19.20 1.91
N LEU A 118 -6.81 18.28 1.39
CA LEU A 118 -6.70 18.02 -0.04
C LEU A 118 -8.05 17.61 -0.65
N LEU A 119 -8.75 16.69 0.00
CA LEU A 119 -10.07 16.23 -0.47
C LEU A 119 -11.10 17.35 -0.45
N GLU A 120 -11.11 18.19 0.58
CA GLU A 120 -11.98 19.39 0.65
C GLU A 120 -11.72 20.37 -0.49
N GLU A 121 -10.44 20.55 -0.89
CA GLU A 121 -10.06 21.40 -2.03
C GLU A 121 -10.43 20.78 -3.39
N LEU A 122 -10.51 19.44 -3.48
CA LEU A 122 -10.80 18.72 -4.73
C LEU A 122 -12.26 18.26 -4.87
N LYS A 123 -13.11 18.40 -3.86
CA LYS A 123 -14.46 17.80 -3.85
C LYS A 123 -15.31 18.19 -5.06
N ASP A 124 -15.18 19.44 -5.54
CA ASP A 124 -15.96 19.97 -6.68
C ASP A 124 -15.15 20.00 -7.99
N SER A 125 -14.02 19.29 -8.06
CA SER A 125 -13.12 19.30 -9.21
C SER A 125 -13.56 18.38 -10.35
N ASP A 126 -14.44 17.41 -10.09
CA ASP A 126 -14.76 16.28 -10.98
C ASP A 126 -13.52 15.43 -11.34
N ALA A 127 -12.46 15.47 -10.53
CA ALA A 127 -11.30 14.58 -10.66
C ALA A 127 -11.67 13.14 -10.28
N GLU A 128 -10.93 12.19 -10.83
CA GLU A 128 -11.01 10.79 -10.41
C GLU A 128 -10.02 10.56 -9.26
N ILE A 129 -10.50 10.21 -8.10
CA ILE A 129 -9.65 10.03 -6.90
C ILE A 129 -9.36 8.54 -6.69
N LEU A 130 -8.08 8.19 -6.63
CA LEU A 130 -7.61 6.89 -6.19
C LEU A 130 -6.77 7.06 -4.92
N ILE A 131 -7.26 6.51 -3.82
CA ILE A 131 -6.57 6.52 -2.54
C ILE A 131 -5.94 5.15 -2.30
N CYS A 132 -4.62 5.10 -2.05
CA CYS A 132 -3.91 3.89 -1.66
C CYS A 132 -3.55 3.98 -0.18
N THR A 133 -3.98 3.01 0.63
CA THR A 133 -3.78 3.05 2.08
C THR A 133 -3.66 1.66 2.71
N LYS A 134 -3.07 1.59 3.92
CA LYS A 134 -3.11 0.46 4.85
C LYS A 134 -3.90 0.79 6.12
N SER A 135 -4.63 1.92 6.11
CA SER A 135 -5.28 2.46 7.29
C SER A 135 -6.80 2.39 7.20
N ASP A 136 -7.44 2.21 8.33
CA ASP A 136 -8.88 2.41 8.49
C ASP A 136 -9.25 3.87 8.83
N LEU A 137 -8.27 4.74 9.08
CA LEU A 137 -8.50 6.17 9.34
C LEU A 137 -9.21 6.87 8.16
N VAL A 138 -9.12 6.33 6.96
CA VAL A 138 -9.86 6.81 5.78
C VAL A 138 -11.39 6.84 6.00
N LEU A 139 -11.91 6.03 6.93
CA LEU A 139 -13.33 6.05 7.34
C LEU A 139 -13.77 7.41 7.89
N ARG A 140 -12.86 8.19 8.49
CA ARG A 140 -13.13 9.56 8.95
C ARG A 140 -13.65 10.45 7.83
N ASP A 141 -13.19 10.21 6.61
CA ASP A 141 -13.47 11.08 5.45
C ASP A 141 -14.52 10.47 4.49
N LEU A 142 -15.21 9.40 4.91
CA LEU A 142 -16.27 8.75 4.13
C LEU A 142 -17.40 9.73 3.77
N ASP A 143 -17.74 10.65 4.67
CA ASP A 143 -18.74 11.69 4.47
C ASP A 143 -18.41 12.59 3.28
N LEU A 144 -17.13 12.95 3.14
CA LEU A 144 -16.63 13.81 2.07
C LEU A 144 -16.49 13.02 0.75
N LEU A 145 -15.93 11.82 0.83
CA LEU A 145 -15.69 10.96 -0.34
C LEU A 145 -17.00 10.53 -1.03
N ARG A 146 -18.09 10.36 -0.28
CA ARG A 146 -19.43 10.08 -0.83
C ARG A 146 -20.02 11.23 -1.66
N GLN A 147 -19.53 12.45 -1.48
CA GLN A 147 -19.98 13.63 -2.23
C GLN A 147 -19.23 13.79 -3.56
N MET A 148 -18.14 13.07 -3.74
CA MET A 148 -17.31 13.14 -4.96
C MET A 148 -17.81 12.13 -5.99
N LYS A 149 -17.71 12.47 -7.28
CA LYS A 149 -18.31 11.66 -8.38
C LYS A 149 -17.59 10.33 -8.63
N LYS A 150 -16.27 10.35 -8.56
CA LYS A 150 -15.44 9.19 -8.91
C LYS A 150 -14.35 8.97 -7.87
N VAL A 151 -14.61 8.10 -6.92
CA VAL A 151 -13.68 7.73 -5.86
C VAL A 151 -13.46 6.24 -5.88
N THR A 152 -12.22 5.85 -5.76
CA THR A 152 -11.78 4.48 -5.55
C THR A 152 -10.83 4.46 -4.36
N VAL A 153 -11.03 3.53 -3.44
CA VAL A 153 -10.10 3.34 -2.32
C VAL A 153 -9.50 1.95 -2.40
N SER A 154 -8.18 1.89 -2.33
CA SER A 154 -7.37 0.69 -2.44
C SER A 154 -6.69 0.38 -1.11
N TRP A 155 -7.01 -0.76 -0.51
CA TRP A 155 -6.32 -1.26 0.68
C TRP A 155 -5.28 -2.30 0.32
N SER A 156 -4.05 -2.11 0.80
CA SER A 156 -3.03 -3.16 0.72
C SER A 156 -3.31 -4.25 1.76
N VAL A 157 -3.57 -5.47 1.27
CA VAL A 157 -3.78 -6.68 2.07
C VAL A 157 -2.89 -7.77 1.45
N ASN A 158 -1.75 -8.04 2.03
CA ASN A 158 -0.75 -8.96 1.47
C ASN A 158 -0.59 -10.27 2.26
N THR A 159 -1.35 -10.42 3.33
CA THR A 159 -1.41 -11.64 4.16
C THR A 159 -2.69 -11.61 4.98
N LEU A 160 -3.13 -12.77 5.47
CA LEU A 160 -4.12 -12.90 6.56
C LEU A 160 -3.45 -13.27 7.89
N ASP A 161 -2.14 -13.52 7.89
CA ASP A 161 -1.36 -13.80 9.11
C ASP A 161 -0.94 -12.50 9.79
N GLU A 162 -1.55 -12.22 10.94
CA GLU A 162 -1.26 -11.02 11.75
C GLU A 162 0.15 -11.03 12.35
N THR A 163 0.74 -12.19 12.58
CA THR A 163 2.13 -12.28 13.06
C THR A 163 3.08 -11.80 11.99
N PHE A 164 2.94 -12.33 10.77
CA PHE A 164 3.72 -11.87 9.63
C PHE A 164 3.46 -10.38 9.33
N ARG A 165 2.20 -9.92 9.36
CA ARG A 165 1.86 -8.51 9.16
C ARG A 165 2.58 -7.63 10.21
N ALA A 166 2.52 -7.98 11.50
CA ALA A 166 3.15 -7.21 12.58
C ALA A 166 4.68 -7.15 12.46
N ASP A 167 5.29 -8.20 11.93
CA ASP A 167 6.72 -8.21 11.62
C ASP A 167 7.07 -7.28 10.43
N MET A 168 6.16 -7.13 9.48
CA MET A 168 6.40 -6.42 8.22
C MET A 168 6.02 -4.95 8.23
N ASP A 169 4.98 -4.53 8.95
CA ASP A 169 4.56 -3.13 9.03
C ASP A 169 3.90 -2.78 10.37
N LYS A 170 3.84 -1.48 10.69
CA LYS A 170 3.18 -0.93 11.87
C LYS A 170 1.78 -0.37 11.57
N ALA A 171 1.21 -0.69 10.42
CA ALA A 171 -0.14 -0.24 10.07
C ALA A 171 -1.20 -1.01 10.88
N VAL A 172 -2.46 -0.66 10.72
CA VAL A 172 -3.56 -1.34 11.40
C VAL A 172 -3.68 -2.81 10.99
N SER A 173 -4.34 -3.63 11.82
CA SER A 173 -4.54 -5.06 11.56
C SER A 173 -5.25 -5.31 10.22
N ILE A 174 -5.06 -6.51 9.67
CA ILE A 174 -5.72 -6.93 8.43
C ILE A 174 -7.25 -6.88 8.60
N GLU A 175 -7.76 -7.34 9.75
CA GLU A 175 -9.18 -7.27 10.08
C GLU A 175 -9.72 -5.83 9.97
N ARG A 176 -9.02 -4.83 10.52
CA ARG A 176 -9.42 -3.42 10.43
C ARG A 176 -9.39 -2.90 9.01
N ARG A 177 -8.41 -3.32 8.18
CA ARG A 177 -8.34 -2.94 6.75
C ARG A 177 -9.54 -3.51 5.99
N ILE A 178 -9.87 -4.77 6.19
CA ILE A 178 -11.01 -5.46 5.56
C ILE A 178 -12.33 -4.86 6.03
N ALA A 179 -12.47 -4.57 7.33
CA ALA A 179 -13.67 -3.93 7.86
C ALA A 179 -13.89 -2.52 7.28
N ALA A 180 -12.81 -1.74 7.09
CA ALA A 180 -12.89 -0.44 6.43
C ALA A 180 -13.30 -0.58 4.95
N MET A 181 -12.71 -1.51 4.21
CA MET A 181 -13.07 -1.82 2.82
C MET A 181 -14.55 -2.17 2.69
N ARG A 182 -15.08 -3.03 3.58
CA ARG A 182 -16.50 -3.41 3.63
C ARG A 182 -17.41 -2.19 3.77
N LYS A 183 -17.12 -1.27 4.69
CA LYS A 183 -17.91 -0.04 4.90
C LYS A 183 -17.93 0.87 3.66
N PHE A 184 -16.81 0.98 2.96
CA PHE A 184 -16.74 1.74 1.71
C PHE A 184 -17.52 1.06 0.59
N TYR A 185 -17.42 -0.26 0.47
CA TYR A 185 -18.19 -1.03 -0.52
C TYR A 185 -19.69 -0.91 -0.29
N GLU A 186 -20.14 -1.04 0.97
CA GLU A 186 -21.55 -0.86 1.36
C GLU A 186 -22.04 0.57 1.12
N ALA A 187 -21.16 1.56 1.27
CA ALA A 187 -21.46 2.96 0.95
C ALA A 187 -21.50 3.26 -0.56
N GLY A 188 -21.31 2.27 -1.43
CA GLY A 188 -21.32 2.42 -2.87
C GLY A 188 -20.04 3.02 -3.47
N ILE A 189 -18.99 3.21 -2.69
CA ILE A 189 -17.68 3.66 -3.17
C ILE A 189 -16.91 2.44 -3.71
N ARG A 190 -16.24 2.64 -4.84
CA ARG A 190 -15.43 1.60 -5.47
C ARG A 190 -14.25 1.21 -4.59
N THR A 191 -14.02 -0.09 -4.45
CA THR A 191 -12.99 -0.63 -3.57
C THR A 191 -12.03 -1.54 -4.30
N ILE A 192 -10.77 -1.52 -3.89
CA ILE A 192 -9.72 -2.40 -4.38
C ILE A 192 -9.10 -3.13 -3.18
N CYS A 193 -9.04 -4.46 -3.26
CA CYS A 193 -8.10 -5.23 -2.47
C CYS A 193 -6.79 -5.35 -3.25
N PHE A 194 -5.75 -4.68 -2.78
CA PHE A 194 -4.43 -4.69 -3.41
C PHE A 194 -3.51 -5.66 -2.68
N VAL A 195 -3.30 -6.83 -3.27
CA VAL A 195 -2.37 -7.84 -2.75
C VAL A 195 -0.96 -7.42 -3.12
N SER A 196 -0.44 -6.47 -2.36
CA SER A 196 0.85 -5.82 -2.62
C SER A 196 1.64 -5.60 -1.32
N PRO A 197 2.88 -6.09 -1.33
CA PRO A 197 3.43 -7.03 -2.30
C PRO A 197 3.09 -8.49 -1.98
N ILE A 198 3.07 -9.35 -3.00
CA ILE A 198 3.02 -10.81 -2.83
C ILE A 198 4.40 -11.30 -2.41
N PHE A 199 4.49 -11.91 -1.23
CA PHE A 199 5.69 -12.59 -0.75
C PHE A 199 5.68 -14.05 -1.22
N PRO A 200 6.66 -14.49 -2.03
CA PRO A 200 6.71 -15.86 -2.55
C PRO A 200 6.63 -16.91 -1.44
N GLY A 201 5.68 -17.85 -1.58
CA GLY A 201 5.47 -18.93 -0.62
C GLY A 201 4.86 -18.54 0.73
N ILE A 202 4.59 -17.24 0.97
CA ILE A 202 4.00 -16.73 2.23
C ILE A 202 2.61 -16.14 1.99
N THR A 203 2.46 -15.30 0.96
CA THR A 203 1.17 -14.70 0.63
C THR A 203 0.24 -15.73 0.00
N ASP A 204 -0.82 -16.11 0.70
CA ASP A 204 -1.92 -16.90 0.13
C ASP A 204 -2.96 -15.96 -0.49
N PHE A 205 -2.75 -15.59 -1.74
CA PHE A 205 -3.65 -14.68 -2.44
C PHE A 205 -5.04 -15.28 -2.68
N LYS A 206 -5.17 -16.63 -2.72
CA LYS A 206 -6.47 -17.30 -2.88
C LYS A 206 -7.31 -17.18 -1.61
N ALA A 207 -6.70 -17.39 -0.43
CA ALA A 207 -7.36 -17.17 0.84
C ALA A 207 -7.79 -15.70 1.00
N ILE A 208 -6.92 -14.74 0.63
CA ILE A 208 -7.28 -13.31 0.63
C ILE A 208 -8.45 -13.05 -0.31
N PHE A 209 -8.44 -13.61 -1.52
CA PHE A 209 -9.55 -13.45 -2.46
C PHE A 209 -10.87 -13.95 -1.88
N HIS A 210 -10.88 -15.14 -1.27
CA HIS A 210 -12.09 -15.71 -0.66
C HIS A 210 -12.65 -14.82 0.47
N GLU A 211 -11.76 -14.16 1.23
CA GLU A 211 -12.17 -13.27 2.32
C GLU A 211 -12.80 -11.96 1.80
N VAL A 212 -12.35 -11.44 0.65
CA VAL A 212 -12.71 -10.10 0.21
C VAL A 212 -13.59 -10.02 -1.05
N LYS A 213 -13.81 -11.12 -1.78
CA LYS A 213 -14.51 -11.11 -3.09
C LYS A 213 -15.89 -10.45 -3.05
N ASP A 214 -16.60 -10.52 -1.93
CA ASP A 214 -17.93 -9.95 -1.76
C ASP A 214 -17.93 -8.49 -1.32
N ILE A 215 -16.76 -7.90 -1.10
CA ILE A 215 -16.59 -6.54 -0.58
C ILE A 215 -15.55 -5.71 -1.34
N CYS A 216 -15.08 -6.20 -2.49
CA CYS A 216 -14.22 -5.42 -3.37
C CYS A 216 -14.70 -5.50 -4.83
N ASP A 217 -14.42 -4.44 -5.57
CA ASP A 217 -14.71 -4.36 -7.00
C ASP A 217 -13.52 -4.84 -7.83
N LEU A 218 -12.32 -4.66 -7.33
CA LEU A 218 -11.07 -5.08 -7.96
C LEU A 218 -10.19 -5.83 -6.97
N PHE A 219 -9.55 -6.87 -7.45
CA PHE A 219 -8.55 -7.66 -6.74
C PHE A 219 -7.24 -7.59 -7.51
N TRP A 220 -6.27 -6.79 -7.02
CA TRP A 220 -5.00 -6.53 -7.69
C TRP A 220 -3.89 -7.38 -7.15
N LEU A 221 -3.08 -7.93 -8.05
CA LEU A 221 -1.93 -8.76 -7.73
C LEU A 221 -0.64 -8.05 -8.14
N GLU A 222 0.24 -7.75 -7.19
CA GLU A 222 1.55 -7.14 -7.43
C GLU A 222 2.66 -7.96 -6.78
N ASN A 223 3.70 -8.26 -7.54
CA ASN A 223 4.86 -9.00 -7.05
C ASN A 223 5.72 -8.18 -6.08
N LEU A 224 6.33 -8.85 -5.11
CA LEU A 224 7.39 -8.26 -4.29
C LEU A 224 8.59 -7.93 -5.17
N ASN A 225 9.00 -6.66 -5.15
CA ASN A 225 10.10 -6.16 -5.93
C ASN A 225 11.26 -5.75 -5.01
N LEU A 226 12.19 -6.68 -4.78
CA LEU A 226 13.34 -6.45 -3.90
C LEU A 226 14.42 -5.61 -4.58
N ARG A 227 14.39 -4.31 -4.29
CA ARG A 227 15.35 -3.32 -4.80
C ARG A 227 15.93 -2.49 -3.66
N GLY A 228 17.09 -1.88 -3.90
CA GLY A 228 17.69 -0.94 -2.97
C GLY A 228 18.03 -1.52 -1.60
N SER A 229 17.95 -0.68 -0.58
CA SER A 229 18.43 -0.98 0.77
C SER A 229 17.60 -2.04 1.52
N PHE A 230 16.32 -2.17 1.21
CA PHE A 230 15.47 -3.13 1.94
C PHE A 230 15.61 -4.58 1.43
N LYS A 231 16.28 -4.81 0.29
CA LYS A 231 16.50 -6.16 -0.26
C LYS A 231 17.23 -7.06 0.74
N ALA A 232 18.35 -6.59 1.28
CA ALA A 232 19.12 -7.35 2.25
C ALA A 232 18.29 -7.69 3.49
N ASN A 233 17.58 -6.72 4.05
CA ASN A 233 16.75 -6.90 5.24
C ASN A 233 15.64 -7.95 5.02
N ILE A 234 15.00 -7.95 3.87
CA ILE A 234 13.97 -8.94 3.56
C ILE A 234 14.60 -10.33 3.34
N MET A 235 15.72 -10.42 2.61
CA MET A 235 16.42 -11.70 2.41
C MET A 235 16.87 -12.30 3.75
N ASP A 236 17.41 -11.49 4.66
CA ASP A 236 17.84 -11.91 5.99
C ASP A 236 16.62 -12.35 6.86
N TYR A 237 15.51 -11.63 6.76
CA TYR A 237 14.27 -12.00 7.43
C TYR A 237 13.77 -13.37 6.95
N ILE A 238 13.71 -13.60 5.63
CA ILE A 238 13.29 -14.89 5.06
C ILE A 238 14.22 -16.00 5.49
N LYS A 239 15.55 -15.78 5.42
CA LYS A 239 16.54 -16.76 5.85
C LYS A 239 16.38 -17.16 7.31
N SER A 240 16.03 -16.22 8.16
CA SER A 240 15.91 -16.42 9.61
C SER A 240 14.58 -17.05 10.03
N HIS A 241 13.45 -16.63 9.42
CA HIS A 241 12.10 -17.01 9.85
C HIS A 241 11.47 -18.08 8.96
N TYR A 242 11.88 -18.16 7.68
CA TYR A 242 11.37 -19.10 6.68
C TYR A 242 12.53 -19.77 5.92
N PRO A 243 13.48 -20.44 6.61
CA PRO A 243 14.70 -20.96 5.97
C PRO A 243 14.41 -21.93 4.81
N HIS A 244 13.29 -22.64 4.85
CA HIS A 244 12.84 -23.53 3.79
C HIS A 244 12.43 -22.80 2.50
N LEU A 245 12.06 -21.52 2.58
CA LEU A 245 11.72 -20.68 1.42
C LEU A 245 12.94 -19.90 0.88
N PHE A 246 14.03 -19.85 1.63
CA PHE A 246 15.20 -19.06 1.23
C PHE A 246 15.74 -19.41 -0.16
N PRO A 247 15.86 -20.71 -0.55
CA PRO A 247 16.27 -21.07 -1.92
C PRO A 247 15.34 -20.50 -3.00
N LEU A 248 14.02 -20.49 -2.78
CA LEU A 248 13.07 -19.88 -3.71
C LEU A 248 13.34 -18.37 -3.89
N TYR A 249 13.66 -17.66 -2.81
CA TYR A 249 13.99 -16.24 -2.87
C TYR A 249 15.32 -16.00 -3.60
N GLU A 250 16.32 -16.88 -3.44
CA GLU A 250 17.56 -16.81 -4.20
C GLU A 250 17.30 -16.96 -5.70
N GLU A 251 16.53 -17.98 -6.11
CA GLU A 251 16.17 -18.18 -7.52
C GLU A 251 15.48 -16.94 -8.11
N ILE A 252 14.47 -16.41 -7.42
CA ILE A 252 13.69 -15.26 -7.91
C ILE A 252 14.55 -13.98 -7.96
N TYR A 253 15.27 -13.67 -6.87
CA TYR A 253 15.86 -12.32 -6.69
C TYR A 253 17.35 -12.23 -6.96
N LEU A 254 18.08 -13.34 -6.96
CA LEU A 254 19.50 -13.39 -7.33
C LEU A 254 19.68 -13.94 -8.74
N HIS A 255 19.04 -15.05 -9.07
CA HIS A 255 19.14 -15.68 -10.40
C HIS A 255 18.11 -15.13 -11.39
N LYS A 256 17.15 -14.31 -10.93
CA LYS A 256 16.11 -13.66 -11.76
C LYS A 256 15.18 -14.66 -12.45
N ASP A 257 14.98 -15.83 -11.84
CA ASP A 257 14.04 -16.81 -12.35
C ASP A 257 12.59 -16.30 -12.14
N ARG A 258 11.77 -16.46 -13.17
CA ARG A 258 10.38 -16.03 -13.21
C ARG A 258 9.38 -17.17 -13.13
N THR A 259 9.84 -18.38 -12.97
CA THR A 259 8.99 -19.57 -12.98
C THR A 259 7.89 -19.48 -11.94
N TYR A 260 8.22 -19.05 -10.71
CA TYR A 260 7.24 -18.82 -9.64
C TYR A 260 6.14 -17.83 -10.05
N TRP A 261 6.52 -16.69 -10.62
CA TRP A 261 5.56 -15.65 -11.00
C TRP A 261 4.66 -16.07 -12.17
N LYS A 262 5.20 -16.81 -13.14
CA LYS A 262 4.41 -17.39 -14.24
C LYS A 262 3.40 -18.42 -13.75
N GLN A 263 3.78 -19.24 -12.77
CA GLN A 263 2.87 -20.20 -12.14
C GLN A 263 1.77 -19.46 -11.37
N LEU A 264 2.12 -18.43 -10.59
CA LEU A 264 1.16 -17.61 -9.85
C LEU A 264 0.17 -16.92 -10.79
N GLU A 265 0.62 -16.39 -11.93
CA GLU A 265 -0.22 -15.80 -12.96
C GLU A 265 -1.23 -16.81 -13.52
N GLN A 266 -0.79 -18.03 -13.84
CA GLN A 266 -1.66 -19.12 -14.29
C GLN A 266 -2.69 -19.52 -13.22
N GLU A 267 -2.27 -19.59 -11.96
CA GLU A 267 -3.16 -19.88 -10.84
C GLU A 267 -4.19 -18.77 -10.64
N ALA A 268 -3.80 -17.51 -10.78
CA ALA A 268 -4.72 -16.38 -10.68
C ALA A 268 -5.75 -16.36 -11.82
N ALA A 269 -5.31 -16.65 -13.05
CA ALA A 269 -6.21 -16.78 -14.19
C ALA A 269 -7.21 -17.94 -14.01
N LYS A 270 -6.73 -19.10 -13.51
CA LYS A 270 -7.60 -20.24 -13.19
C LYS A 270 -8.61 -19.89 -12.10
N MET A 271 -8.17 -19.23 -11.01
CA MET A 271 -9.06 -18.78 -9.94
C MET A 271 -10.13 -17.81 -10.48
N ALA A 272 -9.75 -16.90 -11.37
CA ALA A 272 -10.70 -15.98 -12.00
C ALA A 272 -11.77 -16.74 -12.80
N GLN A 273 -11.38 -17.76 -13.57
CA GLN A 273 -12.31 -18.60 -14.33
C GLN A 273 -13.25 -19.37 -13.40
N GLU A 274 -12.74 -20.01 -12.35
CA GLU A 274 -13.52 -20.78 -11.38
C GLU A 274 -14.52 -19.88 -10.61
N ALA A 275 -14.12 -18.65 -10.28
CA ALA A 275 -14.95 -17.66 -9.61
C ALA A 275 -15.84 -16.85 -10.57
N GLN A 276 -15.80 -17.12 -11.87
CA GLN A 276 -16.53 -16.35 -12.91
C GLN A 276 -16.18 -14.85 -12.88
N CYS A 277 -14.95 -14.53 -12.52
CA CYS A 277 -14.43 -13.16 -12.46
C CYS A 277 -13.76 -12.79 -13.79
N LYS A 278 -13.80 -11.50 -14.13
CA LYS A 278 -13.01 -10.97 -15.24
C LYS A 278 -11.52 -10.97 -14.84
N TYR A 279 -10.65 -11.46 -15.72
CA TYR A 279 -9.20 -11.37 -15.56
C TYR A 279 -8.65 -10.34 -16.54
N VAL A 280 -7.82 -9.41 -16.05
CA VAL A 280 -7.34 -8.25 -16.84
C VAL A 280 -5.86 -8.05 -16.59
N ASP A 281 -5.10 -7.78 -17.66
CA ASP A 281 -3.67 -7.49 -17.58
C ASP A 281 -3.42 -5.97 -17.57
N ASN A 282 -2.81 -5.48 -16.48
CA ASN A 282 -2.32 -4.10 -16.34
C ASN A 282 -3.32 -2.97 -16.66
N GLU A 283 -4.61 -3.28 -16.64
CA GLU A 283 -5.68 -2.32 -16.89
C GLU A 283 -6.55 -2.11 -15.66
N LEU A 284 -7.07 -0.90 -15.50
CA LEU A 284 -8.12 -0.61 -14.53
C LEU A 284 -9.48 -0.73 -15.22
N PRO A 285 -10.24 -1.80 -14.98
CA PRO A 285 -11.59 -1.86 -15.50
C PRO A 285 -12.41 -0.68 -14.98
N TYR A 286 -13.05 0.05 -15.89
CA TYR A 286 -13.82 1.25 -15.54
C TYR A 286 -15.14 0.91 -14.84
N GLU A 287 -15.76 -0.19 -15.27
CA GLU A 287 -17.07 -0.59 -14.76
C GLU A 287 -16.93 -1.32 -13.43
N ARG A 288 -17.84 -1.05 -12.53
CA ARG A 288 -17.96 -1.78 -11.28
C ARG A 288 -18.41 -3.21 -11.60
N SER A 289 -17.71 -4.20 -11.06
CA SER A 289 -18.09 -5.59 -11.19
C SER A 289 -19.40 -5.89 -10.46
N PRO A 290 -20.18 -6.87 -10.91
CA PRO A 290 -21.29 -7.38 -10.13
C PRO A 290 -20.82 -7.84 -8.74
N LYS A 291 -21.71 -7.71 -7.75
CA LYS A 291 -21.39 -8.12 -6.37
C LYS A 291 -20.95 -9.60 -6.34
N GLY A 292 -19.86 -9.89 -5.65
CA GLY A 292 -19.28 -11.23 -5.57
C GLY A 292 -18.44 -11.67 -6.78
N HIS A 293 -18.27 -10.79 -7.77
CA HIS A 293 -17.47 -11.06 -8.98
C HIS A 293 -16.50 -9.90 -9.26
N PRO A 294 -15.50 -9.65 -8.40
CA PRO A 294 -14.53 -8.60 -8.64
C PRO A 294 -13.72 -8.87 -9.90
N SER A 295 -13.23 -7.83 -10.58
CA SER A 295 -12.22 -8.04 -11.61
C SER A 295 -10.88 -8.34 -10.96
N ILE A 296 -10.22 -9.42 -11.40
CA ILE A 296 -8.85 -9.76 -10.98
C ILE A 296 -7.89 -9.07 -11.94
N VAL A 297 -7.03 -8.21 -11.40
CA VAL A 297 -6.06 -7.44 -12.18
C VAL A 297 -4.68 -8.00 -11.95
N ASN A 298 -4.08 -8.54 -13.00
CA ASN A 298 -2.68 -8.94 -13.02
C ASN A 298 -1.81 -7.68 -13.18
N TYR A 299 -1.12 -7.31 -12.12
CA TYR A 299 -0.16 -6.20 -12.10
C TYR A 299 1.26 -6.69 -11.81
N LEU A 300 1.50 -7.98 -12.04
CA LEU A 300 2.82 -8.58 -11.94
C LEU A 300 3.72 -7.98 -13.02
N TYR A 301 4.96 -7.67 -12.67
CA TYR A 301 5.99 -7.11 -13.57
C TYR A 301 5.67 -5.72 -14.18
N HIS A 302 4.72 -4.97 -13.66
CA HIS A 302 4.39 -3.64 -14.19
C HIS A 302 5.61 -2.71 -14.36
N GLU A 303 6.67 -2.91 -13.59
CA GLU A 303 7.90 -2.12 -13.68
C GLU A 303 8.77 -2.46 -14.88
N GLU A 304 8.65 -3.66 -15.44
CA GLU A 304 9.42 -4.09 -16.60
C GLU A 304 8.85 -3.57 -17.90
N ILE A 305 7.56 -3.31 -17.93
CA ILE A 305 6.88 -2.65 -19.07
C ILE A 305 7.48 -1.26 -19.33
N ARG A 306 8.06 -0.62 -18.29
CA ARG A 306 8.75 0.68 -18.41
C ARG A 306 10.16 0.58 -19.03
N GLY A 307 10.86 -0.55 -18.87
CA GLY A 307 12.26 -0.72 -19.30
C GLY A 307 12.41 -1.11 -20.76
N SER A 308 11.43 -1.72 -21.36
CA SER A 308 11.40 -2.05 -22.78
C SER A 308 10.82 -0.88 -23.54
N GLY A 309 11.63 0.08 -23.99
CA GLY A 309 11.25 1.29 -24.72
C GLY A 309 10.25 1.12 -25.88
N ASN A 310 9.13 0.50 -25.57
CA ASN A 310 8.02 0.31 -26.48
C ASN A 310 7.14 1.56 -26.41
N THR A 311 7.34 2.46 -27.39
CA THR A 311 6.45 3.57 -27.73
C THR A 311 5.11 3.06 -28.28
N GLY A 312 4.61 1.95 -27.74
CA GLY A 312 3.27 1.41 -27.98
C GLY A 312 2.24 2.35 -27.38
N LYS A 313 1.40 2.90 -28.23
CA LYS A 313 0.29 3.80 -27.98
C LYS A 313 -0.31 3.58 -26.58
N ARG A 314 -0.20 4.63 -25.74
CA ARG A 314 -1.02 4.76 -24.54
C ARG A 314 -2.48 4.61 -24.99
N ASN A 315 -3.12 3.51 -24.67
CA ASN A 315 -4.56 3.50 -24.66
C ASN A 315 -4.96 4.42 -23.51
N VAL A 316 -5.17 5.67 -23.86
CA VAL A 316 -5.81 6.65 -23.00
C VAL A 316 -7.17 6.04 -22.71
N ILE A 317 -7.39 5.76 -21.45
CA ILE A 317 -8.72 5.41 -20.93
C ILE A 317 -9.64 6.56 -21.32
N GLN A 318 -10.45 6.36 -22.35
CA GLN A 318 -11.59 7.20 -22.66
C GLN A 318 -12.78 6.83 -21.77
#